data_91ec40e8fa44c1330bb4bf7529baff13
#
_entry.id   91ec40e8fa44c1330bb4bf7529baff13
#
_cell.length_a   1.000
_cell.length_b   1.000
_cell.length_c   1.000
_cell.angle_alpha   90.00
_cell.angle_beta   90.00
_cell.angle_gamma   90.00
#
_symmetry.space_group_name_H-M   'P 1'
#
loop_
_entity.id
_entity.type
_entity.pdbx_description
1 polymer ?
#
loop_
_entity_poly.entity_id
_entity_poly.type
_entity_poly.pdbx_seq_one_letter_code
_entity_poly.pdbx_strand_id
1 'polypeptide(L)'
;QTADAFVAGARANGKLLAAQVKRLVDAGAPHVLVSGTFDLGITPWAKTVDRESLLSQASSAFNQGLLVDINDLGAHVLYIDTAYFVNLYKTAPGVYFFTNTSNPVCTSVDAGAGIGIGAGQVNSALCTSATLVPGANASSYVFADPVYLSPSAHRQLGNYAYDRLRARW
;
A
#
# COMPACT_ATOMS: atom_id res chain seq x y z
N GLN A 1 -16.00 -14.50 10.22
CA GLN A 1 -15.59 -13.27 10.91
C GLN A 1 -16.54 -12.14 10.48
N THR A 2 -17.07 -11.35 11.43
CA THR A 2 -17.89 -10.18 11.13
C THR A 2 -17.03 -9.04 10.55
N ALA A 3 -17.65 -8.09 9.84
CA ALA A 3 -16.96 -6.90 9.32
C ALA A 3 -16.30 -6.10 10.45
N ASP A 4 -17.02 -5.88 11.55
CA ASP A 4 -16.49 -5.14 12.72
C ASP A 4 -15.28 -5.85 13.35
N ALA A 5 -15.33 -7.17 13.49
CA ALA A 5 -14.19 -7.95 14.02
C ALA A 5 -12.98 -7.89 13.07
N PHE A 6 -13.19 -7.84 11.75
CA PHE A 6 -12.12 -7.67 10.77
C PHE A 6 -11.45 -6.30 10.89
N VAL A 7 -12.25 -5.23 10.98
CA VAL A 7 -11.75 -3.86 11.15
C VAL A 7 -11.04 -3.67 12.49
N ALA A 8 -11.59 -4.25 13.58
CA ALA A 8 -10.94 -4.23 14.90
C ALA A 8 -9.60 -4.98 14.87
N GLY A 9 -9.52 -6.12 14.18
CA GLY A 9 -8.28 -6.87 13.97
C GLY A 9 -7.23 -6.07 13.20
N ALA A 10 -7.63 -5.34 12.16
CA ALA A 10 -6.74 -4.46 11.43
C ALA A 10 -6.15 -3.36 12.34
N ARG A 11 -6.97 -2.72 13.18
CA ARG A 11 -6.52 -1.74 14.17
C ARG A 11 -5.52 -2.36 15.16
N ALA A 12 -5.80 -3.56 15.66
CA ALA A 12 -4.91 -4.25 16.58
C ALA A 12 -3.55 -4.54 15.92
N ASN A 13 -3.53 -4.95 14.66
CA ASN A 13 -2.28 -5.16 13.90
C ASN A 13 -1.49 -3.85 13.71
N GLY A 14 -2.16 -2.71 13.50
CA GLY A 14 -1.49 -1.41 13.47
C GLY A 14 -0.78 -1.09 14.79
N LYS A 15 -1.43 -1.36 15.92
CA LYS A 15 -0.81 -1.22 17.27
C LYS A 15 0.37 -2.16 17.46
N LEU A 16 0.29 -3.40 16.97
CA LEU A 16 1.41 -4.33 17.04
C LEU A 16 2.62 -3.83 16.24
N LEU A 17 2.41 -3.21 15.08
CA LEU A 17 3.49 -2.57 14.34
C LEU A 17 4.07 -1.38 15.11
N ALA A 18 3.24 -0.54 15.72
CA ALA A 18 3.70 0.57 16.55
C ALA A 18 4.58 0.09 17.72
N ALA A 19 4.22 -1.03 18.35
CA ALA A 19 5.03 -1.63 19.40
C ALA A 19 6.42 -2.07 18.90
N GLN A 20 6.55 -2.56 17.65
CA GLN A 20 7.86 -2.86 17.07
C GLN A 20 8.67 -1.59 16.79
N VAL A 21 8.03 -0.52 16.29
CA VAL A 21 8.67 0.79 16.10
C VAL A 21 9.20 1.31 17.43
N LYS A 22 8.38 1.24 18.50
CA LYS A 22 8.80 1.62 19.84
C LYS A 22 10.02 0.82 20.31
N ARG A 23 10.03 -0.50 20.11
CA ARG A 23 11.18 -1.35 20.48
C ARG A 23 12.46 -0.91 19.78
N LEU A 24 12.40 -0.49 18.51
CA LEU A 24 13.59 0.03 17.80
C LEU A 24 14.09 1.33 18.44
N VAL A 25 13.19 2.25 18.77
CA VAL A 25 13.54 3.51 19.43
C VAL A 25 14.13 3.27 20.81
N ASP A 26 13.49 2.41 21.61
CA ASP A 26 13.96 2.03 22.97
C ASP A 26 15.33 1.32 22.92
N ALA A 27 15.64 0.64 21.82
CA ALA A 27 16.95 0.03 21.58
C ALA A 27 18.02 1.03 21.07
N GLY A 28 17.68 2.31 20.98
CA GLY A 28 18.61 3.38 20.61
C GLY A 28 18.65 3.72 19.12
N ALA A 29 17.67 3.28 18.31
CA ALA A 29 17.59 3.72 16.92
C ALA A 29 17.32 5.24 16.88
N PRO A 30 18.23 6.05 16.30
CA PRO A 30 18.06 7.51 16.29
C PRO A 30 16.94 7.94 15.37
N HIS A 31 16.75 7.22 14.25
CA HIS A 31 15.75 7.52 13.24
C HIS A 31 15.07 6.23 12.76
N VAL A 32 13.74 6.21 12.80
CA VAL A 32 12.91 5.11 12.29
C VAL A 32 11.91 5.67 11.31
N LEU A 33 11.97 5.23 10.06
CA LEU A 33 10.96 5.53 9.07
C LEU A 33 9.94 4.39 9.06
N VAL A 34 8.66 4.69 9.25
CA VAL A 34 7.57 3.73 9.18
C VAL A 34 6.51 4.17 8.19
N SER A 35 6.02 3.22 7.40
CA SER A 35 4.93 3.46 6.45
C SER A 35 3.64 2.82 6.96
N GLY A 36 2.55 3.53 6.83
CA GLY A 36 1.22 2.94 6.88
C GLY A 36 0.92 2.11 5.63
N THR A 37 -0.26 1.51 5.59
CA THR A 37 -0.78 0.88 4.37
C THR A 37 -1.52 1.90 3.52
N PHE A 38 -1.49 1.74 2.20
CA PHE A 38 -2.43 2.47 1.35
C PHE A 38 -3.84 1.89 1.47
N ASP A 39 -4.83 2.60 0.95
CA ASP A 39 -6.23 2.16 0.97
C ASP A 39 -6.42 0.93 0.07
N LEU A 40 -6.55 -0.25 0.68
CA LEU A 40 -6.79 -1.49 -0.06
C LEU A 40 -8.15 -1.52 -0.76
N GLY A 41 -9.10 -0.70 -0.34
CA GLY A 41 -10.40 -0.59 -0.98
C GLY A 41 -10.36 0.01 -2.39
N ILE A 42 -9.28 0.69 -2.77
CA ILE A 42 -9.10 1.21 -4.13
C ILE A 42 -8.47 0.22 -5.11
N THR A 43 -8.09 -0.97 -4.64
CA THR A 43 -7.39 -1.97 -5.45
C THR A 43 -8.32 -2.66 -6.45
N PRO A 44 -7.80 -3.17 -7.57
CA PRO A 44 -8.56 -4.04 -8.46
C PRO A 44 -9.13 -5.26 -7.75
N TRP A 45 -8.40 -5.83 -6.77
CA TRP A 45 -8.88 -6.95 -5.96
C TRP A 45 -10.11 -6.59 -5.13
N ALA A 46 -10.10 -5.48 -4.43
CA ALA A 46 -11.24 -5.03 -3.62
C ALA A 46 -12.54 -4.98 -4.43
N LYS A 47 -12.44 -4.45 -5.66
CA LYS A 47 -13.54 -4.38 -6.62
C LYS A 47 -13.99 -5.77 -7.08
N THR A 48 -13.04 -6.68 -7.35
CA THR A 48 -13.36 -8.04 -7.80
C THR A 48 -14.15 -8.84 -6.76
N VAL A 49 -13.84 -8.61 -5.46
CA VAL A 49 -14.50 -9.31 -4.35
C VAL A 49 -15.68 -8.53 -3.76
N ASP A 50 -16.02 -7.37 -4.32
CA ASP A 50 -17.09 -6.47 -3.84
C ASP A 50 -16.93 -6.13 -2.35
N ARG A 51 -15.74 -5.68 -1.96
CA ARG A 51 -15.36 -5.39 -0.57
C ARG A 51 -14.62 -4.05 -0.41
N GLU A 52 -14.78 -3.12 -1.34
CA GLU A 52 -14.07 -1.83 -1.34
C GLU A 52 -14.23 -1.09 -0.01
N SER A 53 -15.48 -0.93 0.46
CA SER A 53 -15.77 -0.22 1.70
C SER A 53 -15.15 -0.89 2.93
N LEU A 54 -15.24 -2.21 3.03
CA LEU A 54 -14.67 -2.97 4.15
C LEU A 54 -13.15 -2.87 4.18
N LEU A 55 -12.50 -3.00 3.01
CA LEU A 55 -11.05 -2.92 2.90
C LEU A 55 -10.52 -1.50 3.15
N SER A 56 -11.27 -0.46 2.72
CA SER A 56 -10.96 0.93 3.08
C SER A 56 -11.05 1.17 4.58
N GLN A 57 -12.11 0.68 5.23
CA GLN A 57 -12.26 0.78 6.68
C GLN A 57 -11.13 0.06 7.43
N ALA A 58 -10.77 -1.15 6.99
CA ALA A 58 -9.68 -1.92 7.59
C ALA A 58 -8.32 -1.21 7.42
N SER A 59 -8.02 -0.68 6.23
CA SER A 59 -6.80 0.08 5.97
C SER A 59 -6.70 1.32 6.84
N SER A 60 -7.81 2.06 6.95
CA SER A 60 -7.90 3.23 7.84
C SER A 60 -7.72 2.85 9.30
N ALA A 61 -8.37 1.77 9.75
CA ALA A 61 -8.24 1.29 11.14
C ALA A 61 -6.81 0.84 11.49
N PHE A 62 -6.13 0.15 10.56
CA PHE A 62 -4.71 -0.20 10.71
C PHE A 62 -3.85 1.05 10.89
N ASN A 63 -3.97 2.02 9.99
CA ASN A 63 -3.20 3.26 10.03
C ASN A 63 -3.48 4.07 11.30
N GLN A 64 -4.72 4.13 11.76
CA GLN A 64 -5.07 4.76 13.03
C GLN A 64 -4.45 4.05 14.22
N GLY A 65 -4.47 2.70 14.25
CA GLY A 65 -3.82 1.91 15.29
C GLY A 65 -2.31 2.16 15.37
N LEU A 66 -1.65 2.27 14.21
CA LEU A 66 -0.23 2.61 14.11
C LEU A 66 0.05 4.04 14.59
N LEU A 67 -0.65 5.04 14.01
CA LEU A 67 -0.38 6.45 14.24
C LEU A 67 -0.56 6.88 15.69
N VAL A 68 -1.62 6.40 16.36
CA VAL A 68 -1.89 6.78 17.76
C VAL A 68 -0.76 6.35 18.67
N ASP A 69 -0.27 5.13 18.49
CA ASP A 69 0.70 4.52 19.40
C ASP A 69 2.17 4.92 19.09
N ILE A 70 2.46 5.55 17.93
CA ILE A 70 3.80 6.13 17.65
C ILE A 70 3.89 7.62 17.91
N ASN A 71 2.77 8.28 18.24
CA ASN A 71 2.71 9.73 18.36
C ASN A 71 3.72 10.30 19.39
N ASP A 72 3.98 9.57 20.47
CA ASP A 72 4.86 9.99 21.53
C ASP A 72 6.36 9.76 21.25
N LEU A 73 6.69 9.13 20.11
CA LEU A 73 8.08 8.82 19.75
C LEU A 73 8.81 10.02 19.11
N GLY A 74 8.12 11.13 18.94
CA GLY A 74 8.67 12.46 18.67
C GLY A 74 9.61 12.52 17.47
N ALA A 75 10.82 13.04 17.68
CA ALA A 75 11.82 13.25 16.66
C ALA A 75 12.44 11.95 16.10
N HIS A 76 12.28 10.83 16.78
CA HIS A 76 12.85 9.55 16.38
C HIS A 76 12.10 8.84 15.27
N VAL A 77 10.83 9.21 15.03
CA VAL A 77 9.97 8.50 14.06
C VAL A 77 9.46 9.44 12.97
N LEU A 78 9.57 9.00 11.73
CA LEU A 78 8.92 9.62 10.58
C LEU A 78 7.86 8.65 10.04
N TYR A 79 6.60 9.06 10.09
CA TYR A 79 5.50 8.36 9.44
C TYR A 79 5.38 8.81 7.97
N ILE A 80 5.33 7.83 7.07
CA ILE A 80 5.01 8.05 5.66
C ILE A 80 3.54 7.72 5.43
N ASP A 81 2.76 8.74 5.10
CA ASP A 81 1.33 8.59 4.81
C ASP A 81 1.12 8.04 3.39
N THR A 82 1.27 6.73 3.29
CA THR A 82 1.11 5.98 2.04
C THR A 82 -0.35 6.05 1.54
N ALA A 83 -1.33 6.06 2.46
CA ALA A 83 -2.74 6.17 2.10
C ALA A 83 -3.02 7.50 1.40
N TYR A 84 -2.57 8.61 1.99
CA TYR A 84 -2.71 9.93 1.39
C TYR A 84 -2.09 9.98 -0.01
N PHE A 85 -0.83 9.57 -0.12
CA PHE A 85 -0.08 9.73 -1.38
C PHE A 85 -0.63 8.84 -2.50
N VAL A 86 -0.96 7.57 -2.21
CA VAL A 86 -1.52 6.65 -3.22
C VAL A 86 -2.94 7.05 -3.63
N ASN A 87 -3.73 7.64 -2.71
CA ASN A 87 -5.04 8.19 -3.08
C ASN A 87 -4.95 9.32 -4.11
N LEU A 88 -3.87 10.08 -4.15
CA LEU A 88 -3.65 11.10 -5.19
C LEU A 88 -3.54 10.48 -6.59
N TYR A 89 -3.09 9.24 -6.72
CA TYR A 89 -3.07 8.53 -8.01
C TYR A 89 -4.48 8.28 -8.57
N LYS A 90 -5.49 8.21 -7.70
CA LYS A 90 -6.90 8.07 -8.08
C LYS A 90 -7.59 9.42 -8.32
N THR A 91 -7.30 10.41 -7.46
CA THR A 91 -8.01 11.70 -7.46
C THR A 91 -7.41 12.71 -8.45
N ALA A 92 -6.11 12.60 -8.73
CA ALA A 92 -5.39 13.47 -9.66
C ALA A 92 -4.40 12.68 -10.54
N PRO A 93 -4.85 11.64 -11.26
CA PRO A 93 -3.96 10.69 -11.95
C PRO A 93 -3.05 11.36 -12.98
N GLY A 94 -3.53 12.38 -13.68
CA GLY A 94 -2.77 13.10 -14.70
C GLY A 94 -1.53 13.80 -14.16
N VAL A 95 -1.54 14.26 -12.89
CA VAL A 95 -0.37 14.86 -12.22
C VAL A 95 0.76 13.84 -12.08
N TYR A 96 0.42 12.58 -11.96
CA TYR A 96 1.35 11.45 -11.77
C TYR A 96 1.58 10.66 -13.07
N PHE A 97 1.07 11.16 -14.22
CA PHE A 97 1.17 10.53 -15.53
C PHE A 97 0.48 9.15 -15.61
N PHE A 98 -0.53 8.91 -14.76
CA PHE A 98 -1.34 7.70 -14.84
C PHE A 98 -2.58 7.93 -15.71
N THR A 99 -2.84 6.94 -16.59
CA THR A 99 -4.05 6.87 -17.40
C THR A 99 -4.95 5.70 -17.02
N ASN A 100 -4.41 4.72 -16.28
CA ASN A 100 -5.17 3.59 -15.75
C ASN A 100 -4.91 3.44 -14.23
N THR A 101 -5.96 3.67 -13.46
CA THR A 101 -5.93 3.63 -11.99
C THR A 101 -6.76 2.51 -11.39
N SER A 102 -7.26 1.59 -12.23
CA SER A 102 -8.30 0.64 -11.80
C SER A 102 -8.05 -0.81 -12.24
N ASN A 103 -7.13 -1.03 -13.17
CA ASN A 103 -6.82 -2.36 -13.68
C ASN A 103 -5.34 -2.67 -13.53
N PRO A 104 -4.96 -3.94 -13.32
CA PRO A 104 -3.57 -4.36 -13.38
C PRO A 104 -3.02 -4.27 -14.80
N VAL A 105 -1.71 -4.01 -14.94
CA VAL A 105 -1.03 -4.01 -16.22
C VAL A 105 -0.44 -5.38 -16.57
N CYS A 106 -0.14 -6.21 -15.57
CA CYS A 106 0.34 -7.56 -15.79
C CYS A 106 -0.80 -8.55 -16.10
N THR A 107 -0.49 -9.58 -16.88
CA THR A 107 -1.42 -10.67 -17.23
C THR A 107 -0.88 -12.05 -16.81
N SER A 108 0.25 -12.08 -16.10
CA SER A 108 0.94 -13.29 -15.64
C SER A 108 0.17 -13.97 -14.51
N VAL A 109 -0.62 -15.00 -14.84
CA VAL A 109 -1.40 -15.79 -13.89
C VAL A 109 -0.49 -16.77 -13.15
N ASP A 110 -0.62 -16.82 -11.82
CA ASP A 110 0.04 -17.78 -10.95
C ASP A 110 -0.94 -18.90 -10.55
N ALA A 111 -0.58 -20.13 -10.81
CA ALA A 111 -1.40 -21.29 -10.42
C ALA A 111 -1.35 -21.59 -8.92
N GLY A 112 -0.35 -21.06 -8.21
CA GLY A 112 -0.16 -21.21 -6.76
C GLY A 112 -0.91 -20.16 -5.95
N ALA A 113 -0.55 -20.03 -4.67
CA ALA A 113 -1.13 -19.04 -3.75
C ALA A 113 -0.75 -17.59 -4.11
N GLY A 114 0.29 -17.40 -4.92
CA GLY A 114 0.70 -16.12 -5.49
C GLY A 114 0.86 -15.04 -4.44
N ILE A 115 0.15 -13.94 -4.65
CA ILE A 115 0.15 -12.77 -3.77
C ILE A 115 -0.80 -12.92 -2.55
N GLY A 116 -1.31 -14.12 -2.28
CA GLY A 116 -2.13 -14.40 -1.09
C GLY A 116 -3.61 -14.06 -1.20
N ILE A 117 -4.12 -13.78 -2.39
CA ILE A 117 -5.56 -13.50 -2.65
C ILE A 117 -6.29 -14.65 -3.34
N GLY A 118 -5.70 -15.84 -3.38
CA GLY A 118 -6.23 -17.04 -4.00
C GLY A 118 -5.37 -17.51 -5.18
N ALA A 119 -5.57 -18.77 -5.55
CA ALA A 119 -4.90 -19.37 -6.70
C ALA A 119 -5.47 -18.83 -8.03
N GLY A 120 -4.67 -18.88 -9.08
CA GLY A 120 -5.09 -18.43 -10.41
C GLY A 120 -5.21 -16.92 -10.57
N GLN A 121 -4.65 -16.15 -9.64
CA GLN A 121 -4.63 -14.70 -9.73
C GLN A 121 -3.38 -14.20 -10.47
N VAL A 122 -3.46 -12.99 -11.02
CA VAL A 122 -2.29 -12.32 -11.60
C VAL A 122 -1.27 -12.05 -10.50
N ASN A 123 -0.02 -12.39 -10.75
CA ASN A 123 1.10 -12.16 -9.85
C ASN A 123 2.17 -11.31 -10.55
N SER A 124 2.38 -10.09 -10.07
CA SER A 124 3.35 -9.17 -10.64
C SER A 124 4.80 -9.64 -10.54
N ALA A 125 5.12 -10.56 -9.60
CA ALA A 125 6.44 -11.15 -9.52
C ALA A 125 6.82 -12.02 -10.75
N LEU A 126 5.80 -12.50 -11.49
CA LEU A 126 5.96 -13.25 -12.73
C LEU A 126 5.83 -12.37 -13.98
N CYS A 127 5.68 -11.05 -13.80
CA CYS A 127 5.45 -10.12 -14.89
C CYS A 127 6.72 -9.88 -15.72
N THR A 128 6.59 -9.98 -17.01
CA THR A 128 7.64 -9.68 -17.99
C THR A 128 7.08 -8.72 -19.07
N SER A 129 7.92 -8.22 -19.94
CA SER A 129 7.46 -7.42 -21.08
C SER A 129 6.48 -8.17 -21.99
N ALA A 130 6.55 -9.51 -22.05
CA ALA A 130 5.66 -10.35 -22.82
C ALA A 130 4.32 -10.65 -22.12
N THR A 131 4.22 -10.38 -20.82
CA THR A 131 3.01 -10.63 -20.00
C THR A 131 2.36 -9.34 -19.53
N LEU A 132 2.51 -8.27 -20.29
CA LEU A 132 1.75 -7.04 -20.13
C LEU A 132 0.44 -7.08 -20.93
N VAL A 133 -0.53 -6.29 -20.53
CA VAL A 133 -1.73 -6.03 -21.34
C VAL A 133 -1.28 -5.54 -22.73
N PRO A 134 -1.76 -6.14 -23.84
CA PRO A 134 -1.33 -5.77 -25.18
C PRO A 134 -1.48 -4.27 -25.45
N GLY A 135 -0.42 -3.64 -25.92
CA GLY A 135 -0.38 -2.20 -26.24
C GLY A 135 -0.34 -1.28 -25.01
N ALA A 136 -0.31 -1.82 -23.78
CA ALA A 136 -0.25 -0.99 -22.59
C ALA A 136 1.13 -0.35 -22.38
N ASN A 137 1.12 0.90 -21.98
CA ASN A 137 2.30 1.53 -21.39
C ASN A 137 2.30 1.24 -19.88
N ALA A 138 3.16 0.33 -19.41
CA ALA A 138 3.22 -0.07 -18.03
C ALA A 138 3.47 1.10 -17.06
N SER A 139 4.14 2.15 -17.49
CA SER A 139 4.42 3.34 -16.67
C SER A 139 3.18 4.19 -16.39
N SER A 140 2.11 4.03 -17.17
CA SER A 140 0.86 4.77 -16.99
C SER A 140 -0.21 4.04 -16.20
N TYR A 141 0.11 2.88 -15.62
CA TYR A 141 -0.77 2.12 -14.74
C TYR A 141 -0.36 2.30 -13.28
N VAL A 142 -1.36 2.43 -12.40
CA VAL A 142 -1.13 2.46 -10.95
C VAL A 142 -0.81 1.08 -10.41
N PHE A 143 -1.50 0.04 -10.90
CA PHE A 143 -1.38 -1.33 -10.40
C PHE A 143 -0.62 -2.24 -11.35
N ALA A 144 0.31 -3.02 -10.82
CA ALA A 144 0.99 -4.10 -11.53
C ALA A 144 0.11 -5.37 -11.59
N ASP A 145 -0.46 -5.74 -10.44
CA ASP A 145 -1.38 -6.87 -10.27
C ASP A 145 -2.63 -6.43 -9.49
N PRO A 146 -3.54 -7.35 -9.09
CA PRO A 146 -4.76 -6.95 -8.38
C PRO A 146 -4.56 -6.19 -7.07
N VAL A 147 -3.37 -6.22 -6.45
CA VAL A 147 -3.08 -5.59 -5.15
C VAL A 147 -1.90 -4.65 -5.23
N TYR A 148 -0.79 -5.06 -5.87
CA TYR A 148 0.46 -4.32 -5.81
C TYR A 148 0.55 -3.20 -6.84
N LEU A 149 1.16 -2.11 -6.41
CA LEU A 149 1.45 -0.95 -7.25
C LEU A 149 2.43 -1.30 -8.37
N SER A 150 2.35 -0.58 -9.48
CA SER A 150 3.33 -0.68 -10.56
C SER A 150 4.70 -0.13 -10.14
N PRO A 151 5.78 -0.48 -10.85
CA PRO A 151 7.11 0.10 -10.61
C PRO A 151 7.10 1.64 -10.70
N SER A 152 6.31 2.22 -11.58
CA SER A 152 6.16 3.67 -11.71
C SER A 152 5.52 4.28 -10.47
N ALA A 153 4.45 3.68 -9.95
CA ALA A 153 3.77 4.13 -8.73
C ALA A 153 4.68 3.97 -7.50
N HIS A 154 5.39 2.83 -7.39
CA HIS A 154 6.37 2.62 -6.32
C HIS A 154 7.51 3.64 -6.35
N ARG A 155 8.04 3.96 -7.53
CA ARG A 155 9.11 4.97 -7.66
C ARG A 155 8.64 6.34 -7.17
N GLN A 156 7.42 6.76 -7.52
CA GLN A 156 6.89 8.04 -7.08
C GLN A 156 6.63 8.07 -5.57
N LEU A 157 6.11 6.98 -5.00
CA LEU A 157 5.96 6.81 -3.56
C LEU A 157 7.33 6.84 -2.85
N GLY A 158 8.35 6.19 -3.43
CA GLY A 158 9.72 6.21 -2.91
C GLY A 158 10.32 7.61 -2.91
N ASN A 159 10.11 8.39 -3.99
CA ASN A 159 10.54 9.78 -4.05
C ASN A 159 9.86 10.62 -2.96
N TYR A 160 8.53 10.48 -2.81
CA TYR A 160 7.79 11.15 -1.74
C TYR A 160 8.36 10.82 -0.35
N ALA A 161 8.60 9.53 -0.07
CA ALA A 161 9.17 9.10 1.20
C ALA A 161 10.57 9.67 1.42
N TYR A 162 11.42 9.70 0.39
CA TYR A 162 12.76 10.27 0.43
C TYR A 162 12.74 11.78 0.69
N ASP A 163 11.86 12.52 0.02
CA ASP A 163 11.72 13.96 0.23
C ASP A 163 11.26 14.27 1.67
N ARG A 164 10.34 13.45 2.20
CA ARG A 164 9.91 13.56 3.59
C ARG A 164 11.03 13.27 4.58
N LEU A 165 11.84 12.25 4.27
CA LEU A 165 13.02 11.88 5.07
C LEU A 165 14.02 13.04 5.13
N ARG A 166 14.39 13.60 3.98
CA ARG A 166 15.33 14.73 3.89
C ARG A 166 14.82 16.03 4.49
N ALA A 167 13.50 16.22 4.51
CA ALA A 167 12.92 17.39 5.16
C ALA A 167 12.84 17.26 6.68
N ARG A 168 12.94 16.03 7.20
CA ARG A 168 12.85 15.73 8.62
C ARG A 168 14.23 15.71 9.29
N TRP A 169 15.20 15.09 8.63
CA TRP A 169 16.57 14.84 9.07
C TRP A 169 17.57 15.20 7.96
#